data_54ce0edb8bfc73dc7d94f09d8463c37a
#
_entry.id   54ce0edb8bfc73dc7d94f09d8463c37a
#
_cell.length_a   1.000
_cell.length_b   1.000
_cell.length_c   1.000
_cell.angle_alpha   90.00
_cell.angle_beta   90.00
_cell.angle_gamma   90.00
#
_symmetry.space_group_name_H-M   'P 1'
#
loop_
_entity.id
_entity.type
_entity.pdbx_description
1 polymer ?
#
loop_
_entity_poly.entity_id
_entity_poly.type
_entity_poly.pdbx_seq_one_letter_code
_entity_poly.pdbx_strand_id
1 'polypeptide(L)'
;MLISLLHTLSSILAGGTSLNSTEQIDFSRPGSRRDESSGPVVNLYFYDIRESKQVQHSGRQVERKVTQSGLQPVSVTWPPSWFDVSLMLTAWDSTTLGEHRLLTEALTLLLRHRSLREEFLAPELRGYGNLSLAVSVESQVEVGSLWSALNVPLRPALYITVTVPFEPQSTSIPLVWERVISVHDNLQKNGNGNSKVLNKRVAIAGIVKDAVTKQPLAKTEIKVNGVEKLAISDREGLFFFEDLRLGNYVLLLTCSGYQPQTCNVLIDSSNYTVKEILLTPTSVIQKN
;
A
#
# COMPACT_ATOMS: atom_id res chain seq x y z
N MET A 1 -5.35 -11.61 -2.93
CA MET A 1 -4.58 -12.09 -1.76
C MET A 1 -5.05 -13.46 -1.25
N LEU A 2 -6.29 -13.66 -0.70
CA LEU A 2 -6.73 -14.99 -0.19
C LEU A 2 -6.72 -16.07 -1.27
N ILE A 3 -7.28 -15.79 -2.43
CA ILE A 3 -7.28 -16.73 -3.56
C ILE A 3 -5.86 -17.09 -3.96
N SER A 4 -4.96 -16.12 -4.03
CA SER A 4 -3.54 -16.30 -4.37
C SER A 4 -2.81 -17.16 -3.33
N LEU A 5 -3.17 -17.01 -2.05
CA LEU A 5 -2.68 -17.89 -0.98
C LEU A 5 -3.13 -19.34 -1.18
N LEU A 6 -4.44 -19.54 -1.44
CA LEU A 6 -4.99 -20.89 -1.67
C LEU A 6 -4.34 -21.56 -2.89
N HIS A 7 -4.14 -20.82 -3.98
CA HIS A 7 -3.41 -21.32 -5.16
C HIS A 7 -1.95 -21.67 -4.84
N THR A 8 -1.26 -20.85 -4.05
CA THR A 8 0.11 -21.13 -3.63
C THR A 8 0.17 -22.44 -2.83
N LEU A 9 -0.70 -22.59 -1.82
CA LEU A 9 -0.74 -23.78 -0.99
C LEU A 9 -1.14 -25.02 -1.78
N SER A 10 -2.10 -24.91 -2.71
CA SER A 10 -2.49 -26.04 -3.56
C SER A 10 -1.36 -26.50 -4.48
N SER A 11 -0.61 -25.56 -5.07
CA SER A 11 0.54 -25.88 -5.89
C SER A 11 1.65 -26.61 -5.09
N ILE A 12 1.91 -26.15 -3.86
CA ILE A 12 2.87 -26.79 -2.96
C ILE A 12 2.41 -28.19 -2.58
N LEU A 13 1.14 -28.35 -2.19
CA LEU A 13 0.58 -29.63 -1.77
C LEU A 13 0.55 -30.65 -2.93
N ALA A 14 0.11 -30.24 -4.12
CA ALA A 14 0.08 -31.13 -5.30
C ALA A 14 1.51 -31.50 -5.76
N GLY A 15 2.48 -30.60 -5.65
CA GLY A 15 3.86 -30.88 -6.05
C GLY A 15 4.68 -31.71 -5.07
N GLY A 16 4.22 -31.86 -3.82
CA GLY A 16 5.01 -32.51 -2.76
C GLY A 16 4.34 -33.68 -2.03
N THR A 17 3.13 -34.05 -2.42
CA THR A 17 2.38 -35.20 -1.89
C THR A 17 2.10 -36.20 -3.01
N SER A 18 1.45 -37.32 -2.67
CA SER A 18 1.01 -38.33 -3.65
C SER A 18 -0.19 -37.90 -4.51
N LEU A 19 -0.61 -36.63 -4.43
CA LEU A 19 -1.61 -36.07 -5.34
C LEU A 19 -1.02 -35.86 -6.74
N ASN A 20 -1.82 -36.10 -7.77
CA ASN A 20 -1.38 -35.98 -9.16
C ASN A 20 -1.66 -34.60 -9.77
N SER A 21 -2.60 -33.85 -9.16
CA SER A 21 -3.09 -32.57 -9.71
C SER A 21 -3.62 -31.67 -8.60
N THR A 22 -3.62 -30.36 -8.83
CA THR A 22 -4.30 -29.36 -7.98
C THR A 22 -5.82 -29.55 -7.99
N GLU A 23 -6.40 -30.23 -8.98
CA GLU A 23 -7.83 -30.56 -9.04
C GLU A 23 -8.28 -31.51 -7.91
N GLN A 24 -7.32 -32.25 -7.33
CA GLN A 24 -7.56 -33.11 -6.15
C GLN A 24 -7.52 -32.33 -4.84
N ILE A 25 -7.44 -31.01 -4.89
CA ILE A 25 -7.51 -30.13 -3.72
C ILE A 25 -8.85 -29.38 -3.74
N ASP A 26 -9.65 -29.63 -2.72
CA ASP A 26 -10.97 -29.03 -2.56
C ASP A 26 -10.93 -27.94 -1.51
N PHE A 27 -11.60 -26.82 -1.79
CA PHE A 27 -11.71 -25.69 -0.88
C PHE A 27 -13.11 -25.61 -0.23
N SER A 28 -13.98 -26.57 -0.52
CA SER A 28 -15.32 -26.59 0.02
C SER A 28 -15.31 -26.94 1.52
N ARG A 29 -16.47 -26.82 2.14
CA ARG A 29 -16.68 -27.21 3.52
C ARG A 29 -16.33 -28.71 3.71
N PRO A 30 -15.55 -29.10 4.74
CA PRO A 30 -15.24 -30.49 5.00
C PRO A 30 -16.53 -31.27 5.27
N GLY A 31 -16.58 -32.53 4.83
CA GLY A 31 -17.76 -33.37 4.97
C GLY A 31 -18.82 -33.21 3.88
N SER A 32 -18.62 -32.35 2.88
CA SER A 32 -19.43 -32.37 1.65
C SER A 32 -19.30 -33.74 1.00
N ARG A 33 -20.45 -34.40 0.73
CA ARG A 33 -20.49 -35.75 0.18
C ARG A 33 -19.78 -35.76 -1.18
N ARG A 34 -18.74 -36.55 -1.28
CA ARG A 34 -18.04 -36.83 -2.55
C ARG A 34 -18.41 -38.23 -3.01
N ASP A 35 -18.41 -38.39 -4.32
CA ASP A 35 -18.56 -39.75 -4.90
C ASP A 35 -17.35 -40.60 -4.47
N GLU A 36 -17.63 -41.77 -3.91
CA GLU A 36 -16.62 -42.73 -3.43
C GLU A 36 -15.67 -43.23 -4.53
N SER A 37 -15.94 -42.88 -5.79
CA SER A 37 -15.14 -43.23 -6.98
C SER A 37 -14.03 -42.25 -7.27
N SER A 38 -13.96 -41.10 -6.61
CA SER A 38 -12.87 -40.14 -6.84
C SER A 38 -11.65 -40.54 -5.99
N GLY A 39 -10.46 -40.61 -6.63
CA GLY A 39 -9.18 -40.93 -5.97
C GLY A 39 -8.86 -40.05 -4.77
N PRO A 40 -7.63 -40.10 -4.26
CA PRO A 40 -7.21 -39.37 -3.08
C PRO A 40 -7.44 -37.86 -3.25
N VAL A 41 -7.94 -37.20 -2.22
CA VAL A 41 -8.27 -35.78 -2.22
C VAL A 41 -7.88 -35.14 -0.90
N VAL A 42 -7.35 -33.94 -0.96
CA VAL A 42 -7.10 -33.07 0.19
C VAL A 42 -8.12 -31.95 0.16
N ASN A 43 -8.79 -31.73 1.29
CA ASN A 43 -9.67 -30.58 1.49
C ASN A 43 -8.92 -29.54 2.32
N LEU A 44 -8.83 -28.31 1.79
CA LEU A 44 -8.19 -27.17 2.42
C LEU A 44 -9.23 -26.08 2.69
N TYR A 45 -9.84 -26.13 3.86
CA TYR A 45 -10.93 -25.26 4.26
C TYR A 45 -10.44 -24.03 5.03
N PHE A 46 -10.76 -22.84 4.51
CA PHE A 46 -10.53 -21.58 5.19
C PHE A 46 -11.65 -21.32 6.20
N TYR A 47 -11.31 -21.07 7.48
CA TYR A 47 -12.32 -20.89 8.52
C TYR A 47 -12.18 -19.62 9.36
N ASP A 48 -11.02 -18.95 9.36
CA ASP A 48 -10.82 -17.75 10.18
C ASP A 48 -9.76 -16.82 9.61
N ILE A 49 -9.92 -15.51 9.82
CA ILE A 49 -8.95 -14.49 9.50
C ILE A 49 -8.90 -13.45 10.61
N ARG A 50 -7.71 -13.12 11.11
CA ARG A 50 -7.49 -12.16 12.18
C ARG A 50 -6.27 -11.31 11.90
N GLU A 51 -6.27 -10.08 12.42
CA GLU A 51 -5.08 -9.24 12.36
C GLU A 51 -3.94 -9.90 13.15
N SER A 52 -2.75 -9.95 12.52
CA SER A 52 -1.58 -10.60 13.10
C SER A 52 -0.99 -9.73 14.20
N LYS A 53 -0.78 -10.34 15.37
CA LYS A 53 -0.10 -9.69 16.50
C LYS A 53 1.42 -9.70 16.38
N GLN A 54 1.97 -10.50 15.48
CA GLN A 54 3.42 -10.68 15.33
C GLN A 54 4.07 -9.57 14.51
N VAL A 55 3.32 -8.92 13.65
CA VAL A 55 3.82 -7.85 12.78
C VAL A 55 3.23 -6.53 13.23
N GLN A 56 4.06 -5.68 13.86
CA GLN A 56 3.65 -4.32 14.23
C GLN A 56 3.89 -3.38 13.04
N HIS A 57 2.86 -2.64 12.66
CA HIS A 57 2.94 -1.67 11.57
C HIS A 57 3.53 -0.37 12.06
N SER A 58 4.58 0.09 11.42
CA SER A 58 5.15 1.41 11.66
C SER A 58 4.85 2.34 10.48
N GLY A 59 3.91 3.24 10.73
CA GLY A 59 3.83 4.52 10.04
C GLY A 59 3.15 4.53 8.66
N ARG A 60 2.62 5.71 8.38
CA ARG A 60 2.00 6.09 7.11
C ARG A 60 3.09 6.43 6.10
N GLN A 61 3.11 5.79 4.93
CA GLN A 61 3.95 6.20 3.82
C GLN A 61 3.18 7.15 2.90
N VAL A 62 3.75 8.31 2.65
CA VAL A 62 3.21 9.31 1.73
C VAL A 62 4.03 9.26 0.45
N GLU A 63 3.49 8.67 -0.60
CA GLU A 63 4.10 8.71 -1.91
C GLU A 63 3.53 9.87 -2.73
N ARG A 64 4.42 10.75 -3.19
CA ARG A 64 4.08 11.79 -4.14
C ARG A 64 4.47 11.33 -5.54
N LYS A 65 3.51 10.92 -6.34
CA LYS A 65 3.78 10.62 -7.76
C LYS A 65 3.66 11.91 -8.57
N VAL A 66 4.79 12.36 -9.11
CA VAL A 66 4.83 13.47 -10.07
C VAL A 66 4.65 12.88 -11.46
N THR A 67 3.52 13.16 -12.10
CA THR A 67 3.27 12.73 -13.49
C THR A 67 3.56 13.87 -14.46
N GLN A 68 3.83 13.54 -15.72
CA GLN A 68 4.16 14.52 -16.79
C GLN A 68 3.09 15.61 -17.03
N SER A 69 1.89 15.45 -16.53
CA SER A 69 0.76 16.37 -16.73
C SER A 69 0.48 17.33 -15.54
N GLY A 70 1.38 17.42 -14.56
CA GLY A 70 1.22 18.32 -13.41
C GLY A 70 1.20 17.60 -12.05
N LEU A 71 1.01 18.36 -10.97
CA LEU A 71 0.86 17.84 -9.62
C LEU A 71 -0.43 17.02 -9.52
N GLN A 72 -0.30 15.71 -9.53
CA GLN A 72 -1.42 14.84 -9.20
C GLN A 72 -1.73 14.89 -7.69
N PRO A 73 -2.97 14.56 -7.30
CA PRO A 73 -3.32 14.43 -5.90
C PRO A 73 -2.33 13.47 -5.21
N VAL A 74 -1.91 13.84 -4.00
CA VAL A 74 -0.98 13.02 -3.21
C VAL A 74 -1.62 11.68 -2.94
N SER A 75 -1.04 10.62 -3.45
CA SER A 75 -1.44 9.26 -3.11
C SER A 75 -0.87 8.91 -1.75
N VAL A 76 -1.73 8.67 -0.79
CA VAL A 76 -1.32 8.13 0.51
C VAL A 76 -1.50 6.63 0.45
N THR A 77 -0.39 5.92 0.49
CA THR A 77 -0.36 4.47 0.60
C THR A 77 -0.12 4.11 2.06
N TRP A 78 -1.01 3.32 2.62
CA TRP A 78 -0.82 2.75 3.94
C TRP A 78 0.07 1.51 3.80
N PRO A 79 0.94 1.23 4.77
CA PRO A 79 1.66 -0.03 4.78
C PRO A 79 0.65 -1.19 4.81
N PRO A 80 1.00 -2.36 4.25
CA PRO A 80 0.12 -3.52 4.26
C PRO A 80 -0.21 -3.91 5.70
N SER A 81 -1.46 -4.22 5.95
CA SER A 81 -1.90 -4.82 7.20
C SER A 81 -1.71 -6.33 7.12
N TRP A 82 -1.16 -6.94 8.16
CA TRP A 82 -0.87 -8.37 8.18
C TRP A 82 -1.97 -9.13 8.91
N PHE A 83 -2.41 -10.21 8.29
CA PHE A 83 -3.47 -11.05 8.82
C PHE A 83 -3.02 -12.51 8.91
N ASP A 84 -3.39 -13.15 10.00
CA ASP A 84 -3.24 -14.57 10.21
C ASP A 84 -4.47 -15.26 9.61
N VAL A 85 -4.26 -16.00 8.53
CA VAL A 85 -5.26 -16.76 7.80
C VAL A 85 -5.23 -18.20 8.30
N SER A 86 -6.33 -18.67 8.89
CA SER A 86 -6.44 -20.00 9.48
C SER A 86 -7.17 -20.97 8.55
N LEU A 87 -6.50 -22.08 8.28
CA LEU A 87 -6.95 -23.12 7.36
C LEU A 87 -6.98 -24.47 8.07
N MET A 88 -7.95 -25.29 7.72
CA MET A 88 -8.05 -26.68 8.16
C MET A 88 -7.86 -27.60 6.97
N LEU A 89 -6.88 -28.51 7.05
CA LEU A 89 -6.59 -29.49 6.03
C LEU A 89 -7.07 -30.87 6.50
N THR A 90 -7.93 -31.51 5.70
CA THR A 90 -8.39 -32.88 5.89
C THR A 90 -8.08 -33.70 4.64
N ALA A 91 -7.93 -34.99 4.80
CA ALA A 91 -7.67 -35.91 3.68
C ALA A 91 -8.81 -36.91 3.51
N TRP A 92 -9.02 -37.32 2.27
CA TRP A 92 -9.99 -38.35 1.87
C TRP A 92 -9.28 -39.31 0.93
N ASP A 93 -9.45 -40.61 1.21
CA ASP A 93 -9.00 -41.69 0.34
C ASP A 93 -9.97 -42.86 0.46
N SER A 94 -9.85 -43.85 -0.41
CA SER A 94 -10.60 -45.11 -0.39
C SER A 94 -10.39 -45.91 0.89
N THR A 95 -9.28 -45.69 1.59
CA THR A 95 -8.93 -46.36 2.83
C THR A 95 -8.54 -45.38 3.92
N THR A 96 -8.88 -45.68 5.18
CA THR A 96 -8.45 -44.87 6.35
C THR A 96 -6.92 -44.73 6.43
N LEU A 97 -6.19 -45.78 6.06
CA LEU A 97 -4.72 -45.73 6.06
C LEU A 97 -4.18 -44.80 4.99
N GLY A 98 -4.82 -44.75 3.82
CA GLY A 98 -4.52 -43.78 2.76
C GLY A 98 -4.77 -42.33 3.20
N GLU A 99 -5.88 -42.06 3.92
CA GLU A 99 -6.15 -40.74 4.52
C GLU A 99 -5.00 -40.32 5.47
N HIS A 100 -4.61 -41.23 6.38
CA HIS A 100 -3.51 -40.94 7.32
C HIS A 100 -2.17 -40.73 6.60
N ARG A 101 -1.92 -41.47 5.53
CA ARG A 101 -0.72 -41.30 4.70
C ARG A 101 -0.69 -39.90 4.07
N LEU A 102 -1.78 -39.49 3.44
CA LEU A 102 -1.90 -38.14 2.85
C LEU A 102 -1.70 -37.03 3.88
N LEU A 103 -2.29 -37.15 5.07
CA LEU A 103 -2.09 -36.20 6.15
C LEU A 103 -0.62 -36.15 6.59
N THR A 104 0.06 -37.30 6.65
CA THR A 104 1.48 -37.37 7.02
C THR A 104 2.36 -36.73 5.96
N GLU A 105 2.09 -36.99 4.69
CA GLU A 105 2.80 -36.37 3.56
C GLU A 105 2.61 -34.84 3.58
N ALA A 106 1.35 -34.37 3.72
CA ALA A 106 1.04 -32.95 3.83
C ALA A 106 1.72 -32.28 5.03
N LEU A 107 1.69 -32.91 6.21
CA LEU A 107 2.35 -32.40 7.41
C LEU A 107 3.86 -32.26 7.19
N THR A 108 4.51 -33.31 6.67
CA THR A 108 5.94 -33.33 6.41
C THR A 108 6.34 -32.23 5.44
N LEU A 109 5.53 -32.02 4.40
CA LEU A 109 5.74 -30.98 3.39
C LEU A 109 5.58 -29.58 4.01
N LEU A 110 4.50 -29.34 4.74
CA LEU A 110 4.23 -28.05 5.39
C LEU A 110 5.31 -27.67 6.41
N LEU A 111 5.84 -28.66 7.15
CA LEU A 111 6.96 -28.44 8.08
C LEU A 111 8.25 -28.03 7.37
N ARG A 112 8.46 -28.43 6.11
CA ARG A 112 9.57 -27.96 5.27
C ARG A 112 9.35 -26.53 4.76
N HIS A 113 8.10 -26.12 4.61
CA HIS A 113 7.68 -24.82 4.10
C HIS A 113 7.21 -23.86 5.19
N ARG A 114 7.76 -23.93 6.41
CA ARG A 114 7.41 -22.97 7.50
C ARG A 114 7.64 -21.50 7.14
N SER A 115 8.52 -21.27 6.19
CA SER A 115 8.72 -19.98 5.53
C SER A 115 8.43 -20.19 4.04
N LEU A 116 7.29 -19.71 3.58
CA LEU A 116 6.93 -19.75 2.17
C LEU A 116 7.82 -18.75 1.43
N ARG A 117 8.78 -19.27 0.68
CA ARG A 117 9.71 -18.46 -0.09
C ARG A 117 8.97 -17.74 -1.23
N GLU A 118 9.42 -16.55 -1.52
CA GLU A 118 8.81 -15.68 -2.53
C GLU A 118 8.72 -16.34 -3.92
N GLU A 119 9.64 -17.25 -4.25
CA GLU A 119 9.64 -18.01 -5.50
C GLU A 119 8.41 -18.92 -5.68
N PHE A 120 7.83 -19.42 -4.58
CA PHE A 120 6.64 -20.27 -4.59
C PHE A 120 5.34 -19.48 -4.49
N LEU A 121 5.42 -18.17 -4.19
CA LEU A 121 4.24 -17.33 -4.01
C LEU A 121 3.64 -16.96 -5.36
N ALA A 122 2.30 -16.89 -5.38
CA ALA A 122 1.59 -16.30 -6.49
C ALA A 122 2.02 -14.83 -6.69
N PRO A 123 1.95 -14.28 -7.92
CA PRO A 123 2.48 -12.94 -8.23
C PRO A 123 1.98 -11.84 -7.28
N GLU A 124 0.71 -11.89 -6.85
CA GLU A 124 0.09 -10.89 -5.99
C GLU A 124 0.62 -10.90 -4.55
N LEU A 125 1.29 -11.98 -4.14
CA LEU A 125 1.87 -12.15 -2.80
C LEU A 125 3.38 -11.84 -2.78
N ARG A 126 3.99 -11.56 -3.92
CA ARG A 126 5.42 -11.22 -4.03
C ARG A 126 5.67 -9.76 -3.65
N GLY A 127 6.91 -9.46 -3.27
CA GLY A 127 7.33 -8.11 -2.87
C GLY A 127 7.25 -7.83 -1.36
N TYR A 128 6.74 -8.78 -0.58
CA TYR A 128 6.64 -8.67 0.87
C TYR A 128 7.64 -9.58 1.61
N GLY A 129 8.50 -10.27 0.86
CA GLY A 129 9.40 -11.28 1.38
C GLY A 129 8.71 -12.62 1.62
N ASN A 130 9.35 -13.46 2.42
CA ASN A 130 8.83 -14.79 2.74
C ASN A 130 7.66 -14.69 3.72
N LEU A 131 6.59 -15.46 3.45
CA LEU A 131 5.43 -15.51 4.34
C LEU A 131 5.61 -16.60 5.40
N SER A 132 5.22 -16.30 6.64
CA SER A 132 5.26 -17.28 7.73
C SER A 132 4.10 -18.27 7.61
N LEU A 133 4.43 -19.56 7.68
CA LEU A 133 3.47 -20.65 7.77
C LEU A 133 3.72 -21.45 9.05
N ALA A 134 2.71 -21.60 9.88
CA ALA A 134 2.74 -22.42 11.06
C ALA A 134 1.70 -23.54 10.94
N VAL A 135 2.10 -24.78 11.23
CA VAL A 135 1.15 -25.84 11.53
C VAL A 135 0.85 -25.73 13.02
N SER A 136 -0.36 -25.32 13.33
CA SER A 136 -0.73 -24.93 14.69
C SER A 136 -0.74 -26.09 15.65
N VAL A 137 -0.09 -25.88 16.79
CA VAL A 137 -0.23 -26.71 17.97
C VAL A 137 -1.48 -26.30 18.77
N GLU A 138 -1.86 -25.00 18.68
CA GLU A 138 -3.04 -24.46 19.33
C GLU A 138 -3.94 -23.79 18.29
N SER A 139 -5.16 -24.28 18.17
CA SER A 139 -6.19 -23.61 17.38
C SER A 139 -6.70 -22.39 18.16
N GLN A 140 -6.84 -21.26 17.50
CA GLN A 140 -7.45 -20.05 18.08
C GLN A 140 -8.97 -20.23 18.33
N VAL A 141 -9.57 -21.23 17.70
CA VAL A 141 -10.93 -21.66 17.89
C VAL A 141 -10.89 -23.06 18.49
N GLU A 142 -11.69 -23.31 19.51
CA GLU A 142 -11.81 -24.64 20.08
C GLU A 142 -12.22 -25.64 19.00
N VAL A 143 -11.44 -26.71 18.84
CA VAL A 143 -11.61 -27.70 17.77
C VAL A 143 -12.98 -28.33 17.80
N GLY A 144 -13.48 -28.71 18.99
CA GLY A 144 -14.80 -29.30 19.15
C GLY A 144 -15.93 -28.38 18.68
N SER A 145 -15.85 -27.10 19.04
CA SER A 145 -16.79 -26.07 18.62
C SER A 145 -16.78 -25.86 17.12
N LEU A 146 -15.59 -25.85 16.50
CA LEU A 146 -15.44 -25.69 15.04
C LEU A 146 -16.12 -26.84 14.29
N TRP A 147 -15.84 -28.11 14.68
CA TRP A 147 -16.44 -29.28 14.05
C TRP A 147 -17.96 -29.36 14.29
N SER A 148 -18.42 -28.99 15.47
CA SER A 148 -19.86 -28.91 15.79
C SER A 148 -20.55 -27.84 14.93
N ALA A 149 -19.96 -26.67 14.75
CA ALA A 149 -20.51 -25.61 13.90
C ALA A 149 -20.57 -26.02 12.42
N LEU A 150 -19.63 -26.84 11.98
CA LEU A 150 -19.63 -27.41 10.63
C LEU A 150 -20.66 -28.52 10.47
N ASN A 151 -21.23 -29.04 11.57
CA ASN A 151 -22.16 -30.19 11.59
C ASN A 151 -21.57 -31.42 10.87
N VAL A 152 -20.31 -31.71 11.14
CA VAL A 152 -19.54 -32.83 10.57
C VAL A 152 -18.86 -33.58 11.71
N PRO A 153 -18.83 -34.94 11.69
CA PRO A 153 -18.07 -35.70 12.65
C PRO A 153 -16.60 -35.33 12.70
N LEU A 154 -16.02 -35.31 13.90
CA LEU A 154 -14.60 -35.04 14.10
C LEU A 154 -13.76 -36.03 13.31
N ARG A 155 -12.78 -35.50 12.54
CA ARG A 155 -11.81 -36.28 11.75
C ARG A 155 -10.40 -35.78 12.02
N PRO A 156 -9.38 -36.60 11.77
CA PRO A 156 -8.01 -36.13 11.77
C PRO A 156 -7.81 -34.95 10.80
N ALA A 157 -7.26 -33.86 11.29
CA ALA A 157 -7.06 -32.64 10.52
C ALA A 157 -5.77 -31.92 10.93
N LEU A 158 -5.16 -31.19 10.00
CA LEU A 158 -4.07 -30.28 10.28
C LEU A 158 -4.60 -28.84 10.31
N TYR A 159 -4.22 -28.09 11.32
CA TYR A 159 -4.57 -26.66 11.44
C TYR A 159 -3.36 -25.83 11.03
N ILE A 160 -3.55 -24.97 10.05
CA ILE A 160 -2.49 -24.22 9.40
C ILE A 160 -2.81 -22.74 9.57
N THR A 161 -1.82 -21.96 9.95
CA THR A 161 -1.93 -20.50 9.98
C THR A 161 -0.87 -19.90 9.07
N VAL A 162 -1.27 -19.02 8.16
CA VAL A 162 -0.36 -18.29 7.28
C VAL A 162 -0.56 -16.80 7.50
N THR A 163 0.53 -16.10 7.75
CA THR A 163 0.52 -14.64 7.90
C THR A 163 0.68 -13.99 6.53
N VAL A 164 -0.33 -13.23 6.11
CA VAL A 164 -0.46 -12.68 4.74
C VAL A 164 -0.65 -11.16 4.78
N PRO A 165 0.02 -10.39 3.90
CA PRO A 165 -0.19 -8.96 3.78
C PRO A 165 -1.48 -8.66 3.01
N PHE A 166 -2.21 -7.64 3.47
CA PHE A 166 -3.34 -7.05 2.76
C PHE A 166 -3.08 -5.57 2.56
N GLU A 167 -3.01 -5.14 1.31
CA GLU A 167 -2.89 -3.73 0.98
C GLU A 167 -4.24 -3.04 1.11
N PRO A 168 -4.35 -1.99 1.94
CA PRO A 168 -5.51 -1.12 1.90
C PRO A 168 -5.52 -0.39 0.55
N GLN A 169 -6.71 -0.10 0.03
CA GLN A 169 -6.84 0.67 -1.19
C GLN A 169 -6.16 2.03 -1.02
N SER A 170 -5.30 2.40 -1.96
CA SER A 170 -4.70 3.73 -1.98
C SER A 170 -5.79 4.78 -2.16
N THR A 171 -5.87 5.74 -1.25
CA THR A 171 -6.81 6.84 -1.35
C THR A 171 -6.07 8.07 -1.85
N SER A 172 -6.54 8.64 -2.97
CA SER A 172 -6.04 9.93 -3.41
C SER A 172 -6.59 11.03 -2.48
N ILE A 173 -5.70 11.77 -1.85
CA ILE A 173 -6.08 12.90 -0.99
C ILE A 173 -5.90 14.18 -1.81
N PRO A 174 -6.90 15.06 -1.88
CA PRO A 174 -6.75 16.35 -2.53
C PRO A 174 -5.68 17.17 -1.83
N LEU A 175 -4.91 17.93 -2.60
CA LEU A 175 -3.92 18.86 -2.05
C LEU A 175 -4.63 19.88 -1.15
N VAL A 176 -4.06 20.12 0.04
CA VAL A 176 -4.55 21.16 0.94
C VAL A 176 -4.00 22.51 0.48
N TRP A 177 -4.87 23.31 -0.12
CA TRP A 177 -4.53 24.64 -0.63
C TRP A 177 -4.73 25.76 0.38
N GLU A 178 -5.51 25.50 1.43
CA GLU A 178 -5.84 26.48 2.46
C GLU A 178 -5.68 25.88 3.84
N ARG A 179 -4.98 26.59 4.71
CA ARG A 179 -4.83 26.25 6.12
C ARG A 179 -5.35 27.41 6.98
N VAL A 180 -6.43 27.16 7.71
CA VAL A 180 -6.97 28.12 8.68
C VAL A 180 -6.45 27.76 10.06
N ILE A 181 -5.72 28.68 10.70
CA ILE A 181 -5.26 28.54 12.09
C ILE A 181 -5.96 29.61 12.91
N SER A 182 -6.83 29.17 13.82
CA SER A 182 -7.47 30.05 14.82
C SER A 182 -6.64 29.96 16.10
N VAL A 183 -6.00 31.06 16.47
CA VAL A 183 -5.29 31.18 17.75
C VAL A 183 -6.22 31.88 18.73
N HIS A 184 -6.66 31.18 19.78
CA HIS A 184 -7.42 31.73 20.87
C HIS A 184 -6.48 32.05 22.03
N ASP A 185 -6.32 33.33 22.36
CA ASP A 185 -5.54 33.73 23.52
C ASP A 185 -6.45 33.76 24.75
N ASN A 186 -6.31 32.78 25.63
CA ASN A 186 -7.09 32.61 26.85
C ASN A 186 -6.52 33.43 28.05
N LEU A 187 -5.51 34.28 27.83
CA LEU A 187 -4.80 34.96 28.93
C LEU A 187 -5.41 36.29 29.38
N GLN A 188 -6.50 36.74 28.73
CA GLN A 188 -7.18 37.95 29.24
C GLN A 188 -8.56 37.64 29.83
N LYS A 189 -8.63 37.76 31.15
CA LYS A 189 -9.83 37.64 31.99
C LYS A 189 -10.88 38.75 31.78
N ASN A 190 -10.76 39.62 30.79
CA ASN A 190 -11.71 40.69 30.50
C ASN A 190 -12.19 40.57 29.03
N GLY A 191 -13.37 40.18 28.89
CA GLY A 191 -14.46 40.12 27.92
C GLY A 191 -14.30 40.61 26.47
N ASN A 192 -13.13 40.80 25.90
CA ASN A 192 -12.92 41.04 24.48
C ASN A 192 -11.73 40.23 23.98
N GLY A 193 -11.92 38.91 23.83
CA GLY A 193 -10.92 38.03 23.20
C GLY A 193 -10.90 38.31 21.70
N ASN A 194 -9.86 39.01 21.22
CA ASN A 194 -9.57 39.09 19.79
C ASN A 194 -9.01 37.73 19.32
N SER A 195 -9.89 36.90 18.77
CA SER A 195 -9.41 35.70 18.04
C SER A 195 -8.77 36.14 16.73
N LYS A 196 -7.44 36.09 16.66
CA LYS A 196 -6.73 36.34 15.42
C LYS A 196 -6.80 35.07 14.56
N VAL A 197 -7.70 35.05 13.59
CA VAL A 197 -7.77 34.00 12.58
C VAL A 197 -6.66 34.28 11.59
N LEU A 198 -5.63 33.42 11.58
CA LEU A 198 -4.57 33.42 10.57
C LEU A 198 -5.01 32.46 9.46
N ASN A 199 -5.58 33.03 8.41
CA ASN A 199 -5.92 32.27 7.21
C ASN A 199 -4.74 32.36 6.23
N LYS A 200 -4.01 31.24 6.01
CA LYS A 200 -2.93 31.14 5.04
C LYS A 200 -3.39 30.36 3.84
N ARG A 201 -3.53 31.03 2.71
CA ARG A 201 -3.92 30.43 1.44
C ARG A 201 -2.74 30.39 0.50
N VAL A 202 -2.46 29.22 -0.09
CA VAL A 202 -1.50 29.10 -1.19
C VAL A 202 -2.09 29.80 -2.40
N ALA A 203 -1.40 30.83 -2.88
CA ALA A 203 -1.83 31.65 -4.00
C ALA A 203 -1.19 31.17 -5.33
N ILE A 204 0.09 30.76 -5.29
CA ILE A 204 0.82 30.23 -6.43
C ILE A 204 1.55 28.98 -5.96
N ALA A 205 1.48 27.90 -6.73
CA ALA A 205 2.33 26.74 -6.59
C ALA A 205 2.95 26.37 -7.93
N GLY A 206 4.13 25.77 -7.93
CA GLY A 206 4.77 25.32 -9.16
C GLY A 206 5.87 24.29 -8.93
N ILE A 207 6.32 23.72 -10.05
CA ILE A 207 7.47 22.81 -10.11
C ILE A 207 8.47 23.38 -11.09
N VAL A 208 9.73 23.43 -10.68
CA VAL A 208 10.85 23.82 -11.54
C VAL A 208 11.59 22.56 -11.97
N LYS A 209 11.79 22.41 -13.28
CA LYS A 209 12.50 21.27 -13.88
C LYS A 209 13.53 21.73 -14.88
N ASP A 210 14.53 20.90 -15.12
CA ASP A 210 15.48 21.04 -16.22
C ASP A 210 14.76 20.84 -17.55
N ALA A 211 14.99 21.75 -18.52
CA ALA A 211 14.35 21.69 -19.83
C ALA A 211 14.78 20.48 -20.66
N VAL A 212 16.01 19.97 -20.46
CA VAL A 212 16.61 18.86 -21.22
C VAL A 212 16.30 17.51 -20.56
N THR A 213 16.68 17.38 -19.28
CA THR A 213 16.59 16.10 -18.55
C THR A 213 15.22 15.85 -17.91
N LYS A 214 14.37 16.88 -17.82
CA LYS A 214 13.07 16.88 -17.12
C LYS A 214 13.18 16.56 -15.62
N GLN A 215 14.38 16.53 -15.07
CA GLN A 215 14.61 16.30 -13.65
C GLN A 215 14.22 17.55 -12.83
N PRO A 216 13.71 17.38 -11.61
CA PRO A 216 13.36 18.48 -10.73
C PRO A 216 14.60 19.26 -10.32
N LEU A 217 14.50 20.59 -10.24
CA LEU A 217 15.57 21.50 -9.83
C LEU A 217 15.32 22.02 -8.43
N ALA A 218 16.17 21.57 -7.51
CA ALA A 218 16.19 22.06 -6.13
C ALA A 218 16.95 23.38 -6.03
N LYS A 219 16.68 24.13 -4.95
CA LYS A 219 17.36 25.39 -4.62
C LYS A 219 17.25 26.48 -5.70
N THR A 220 16.27 26.41 -6.56
CA THR A 220 15.94 27.53 -7.45
C THR A 220 15.30 28.64 -6.63
N GLU A 221 15.82 29.84 -6.75
CA GLU A 221 15.23 31.05 -6.16
C GLU A 221 14.13 31.59 -7.07
N ILE A 222 12.94 31.80 -6.53
CA ILE A 222 11.79 32.35 -7.22
C ILE A 222 11.34 33.62 -6.52
N LYS A 223 11.39 34.76 -7.25
CA LYS A 223 10.97 36.08 -6.75
C LYS A 223 9.70 36.51 -7.47
N VAL A 224 8.78 37.12 -6.74
CA VAL A 224 7.62 37.77 -7.33
C VAL A 224 7.97 39.23 -7.62
N ASN A 225 7.88 39.64 -8.88
CA ASN A 225 8.18 41.01 -9.26
C ASN A 225 7.18 42.01 -8.61
N GLY A 226 7.70 43.06 -7.98
CA GLY A 226 6.88 44.06 -7.30
C GLY A 226 6.37 43.68 -5.90
N VAL A 227 6.77 42.51 -5.37
CA VAL A 227 6.42 42.06 -4.02
C VAL A 227 7.66 41.47 -3.33
N GLU A 228 7.92 41.89 -2.08
CA GLU A 228 9.03 41.32 -1.29
C GLU A 228 8.71 39.88 -0.82
N LYS A 229 8.54 38.97 -1.78
CA LYS A 229 8.35 37.53 -1.48
C LYS A 229 9.34 36.71 -2.28
N LEU A 230 10.02 35.82 -1.59
CA LEU A 230 11.00 34.85 -2.13
C LEU A 230 10.55 33.45 -1.73
N ALA A 231 10.58 32.53 -2.69
CA ALA A 231 10.47 31.11 -2.45
C ALA A 231 11.72 30.40 -2.97
N ILE A 232 12.04 29.24 -2.39
CA ILE A 232 13.15 28.39 -2.84
C ILE A 232 12.54 27.01 -3.11
N SER A 233 12.83 26.44 -4.30
CA SER A 233 12.34 25.13 -4.64
C SER A 233 13.00 24.04 -3.77
N ASP A 234 12.21 23.06 -3.35
CA ASP A 234 12.66 21.90 -2.56
C ASP A 234 13.38 20.85 -3.43
N ARG A 235 13.69 19.68 -2.86
CA ARG A 235 14.38 18.58 -3.57
C ARG A 235 13.58 18.03 -4.76
N GLU A 236 12.27 18.19 -4.73
CA GLU A 236 11.32 17.77 -5.78
C GLU A 236 11.02 18.91 -6.78
N GLY A 237 11.74 20.04 -6.66
CA GLY A 237 11.54 21.23 -7.50
C GLY A 237 10.30 22.03 -7.15
N LEU A 238 9.59 21.70 -6.06
CA LEU A 238 8.36 22.35 -5.66
C LEU A 238 8.61 23.69 -4.99
N PHE A 239 7.80 24.69 -5.32
CA PHE A 239 7.74 25.97 -4.63
C PHE A 239 6.29 26.44 -4.48
N PHE A 240 6.04 27.33 -3.52
CA PHE A 240 4.74 27.97 -3.34
C PHE A 240 4.87 29.35 -2.74
N PHE A 241 3.87 30.19 -3.02
CA PHE A 241 3.68 31.50 -2.38
C PHE A 241 2.32 31.51 -1.70
N GLU A 242 2.32 32.02 -0.48
CA GLU A 242 1.10 32.21 0.32
C GLU A 242 0.69 33.68 0.29
N ASP A 243 -0.60 33.94 0.50
CA ASP A 243 -1.17 35.27 0.75
C ASP A 243 -0.81 36.34 -0.30
N LEU A 244 -0.99 36.00 -1.57
CA LEU A 244 -0.99 36.96 -2.67
C LEU A 244 -2.43 37.31 -3.05
N ARG A 245 -2.66 38.59 -3.41
CA ARG A 245 -3.97 39.07 -3.88
C ARG A 245 -4.27 38.52 -5.29
N LEU A 246 -5.54 38.58 -5.68
CA LEU A 246 -5.94 38.27 -7.06
C LEU A 246 -5.27 39.25 -8.02
N GLY A 247 -4.73 38.76 -9.13
CA GLY A 247 -4.05 39.58 -10.12
C GLY A 247 -3.00 38.84 -10.94
N ASN A 248 -2.36 39.56 -11.84
CA ASN A 248 -1.26 39.08 -12.67
C ASN A 248 0.07 39.33 -11.98
N TYR A 249 0.90 38.29 -11.90
CA TYR A 249 2.23 38.34 -11.31
C TYR A 249 3.28 37.82 -12.29
N VAL A 250 4.48 38.39 -12.21
CA VAL A 250 5.65 37.93 -12.94
C VAL A 250 6.59 37.27 -11.94
N LEU A 251 6.89 36.02 -12.14
CA LEU A 251 7.87 35.29 -11.36
C LEU A 251 9.23 35.37 -12.06
N LEU A 252 10.27 35.70 -11.33
CA LEU A 252 11.66 35.64 -11.76
C LEU A 252 12.33 34.44 -11.12
N LEU A 253 12.83 33.51 -11.94
CA LEU A 253 13.47 32.28 -11.47
C LEU A 253 14.96 32.35 -11.76
N THR A 254 15.78 32.06 -10.74
CA THR A 254 17.25 32.00 -10.83
C THR A 254 17.76 30.71 -10.19
N CYS A 255 18.55 29.96 -10.96
CA CYS A 255 19.19 28.73 -10.49
C CYS A 255 20.64 28.69 -10.96
N SER A 256 21.55 28.24 -10.12
CA SER A 256 22.99 28.14 -10.48
C SER A 256 23.16 27.15 -11.64
N GLY A 257 23.85 27.58 -12.71
CA GLY A 257 24.07 26.78 -13.92
C GLY A 257 22.92 26.82 -14.95
N TYR A 258 21.87 27.63 -14.68
CA TYR A 258 20.73 27.80 -15.58
C TYR A 258 20.54 29.28 -15.97
N GLN A 259 19.89 29.50 -17.10
CA GLN A 259 19.49 30.83 -17.49
C GLN A 259 18.35 31.35 -16.64
N PRO A 260 18.42 32.63 -16.16
CA PRO A 260 17.28 33.25 -15.51
C PRO A 260 16.06 33.27 -16.43
N GLN A 261 14.90 32.94 -15.91
CA GLN A 261 13.66 32.90 -16.68
C GLN A 261 12.55 33.68 -15.95
N THR A 262 11.67 34.28 -16.73
CA THR A 262 10.44 34.91 -16.21
C THR A 262 9.21 34.11 -16.60
N CYS A 263 8.23 34.04 -15.71
CA CYS A 263 6.97 33.35 -15.95
C CYS A 263 5.81 34.22 -15.47
N ASN A 264 4.81 34.40 -16.33
CA ASN A 264 3.59 35.12 -15.98
C ASN A 264 2.57 34.15 -15.33
N VAL A 265 2.01 34.53 -14.20
CA VAL A 265 1.02 33.76 -13.46
C VAL A 265 -0.16 34.64 -13.12
N LEU A 266 -1.37 34.19 -13.50
CA LEU A 266 -2.63 34.81 -13.10
C LEU A 266 -3.16 34.08 -11.85
N ILE A 267 -3.44 34.84 -10.80
CA ILE A 267 -4.16 34.37 -9.62
C ILE A 267 -5.60 34.83 -9.76
N ASP A 268 -6.53 33.87 -9.91
CA ASP A 268 -7.96 34.11 -9.92
C ASP A 268 -8.65 33.37 -8.76
N SER A 269 -9.95 33.61 -8.57
CA SER A 269 -10.73 33.02 -7.48
C SER A 269 -11.16 31.58 -7.75
N SER A 270 -11.02 31.10 -8.99
CA SER A 270 -11.65 29.86 -9.45
C SER A 270 -10.68 28.71 -9.68
N ASN A 271 -9.39 28.99 -9.95
CA ASN A 271 -8.42 27.96 -10.30
C ASN A 271 -7.07 28.13 -9.61
N TYR A 272 -6.69 27.13 -8.81
CA TYR A 272 -5.33 26.97 -8.34
C TYR A 272 -4.52 26.33 -9.48
N THR A 273 -3.70 27.12 -10.14
CA THR A 273 -2.87 26.62 -11.24
C THR A 273 -1.50 26.25 -10.70
N VAL A 274 -1.16 24.98 -10.80
CA VAL A 274 0.22 24.54 -10.59
C VAL A 274 0.96 24.74 -11.91
N LYS A 275 1.99 25.60 -11.89
CA LYS A 275 2.81 25.89 -13.05
C LYS A 275 4.01 24.96 -13.10
N GLU A 276 4.20 24.28 -14.23
CA GLU A 276 5.47 23.64 -14.56
C GLU A 276 6.37 24.61 -15.29
N ILE A 277 7.56 24.85 -14.76
CA ILE A 277 8.53 25.81 -15.31
C ILE A 277 9.82 25.06 -15.66
N LEU A 278 10.23 25.17 -16.92
CA LEU A 278 11.40 24.48 -17.44
C LEU A 278 12.56 25.48 -17.56
N LEU A 279 13.66 25.30 -16.84
CA LEU A 279 14.87 26.13 -16.94
C LEU A 279 15.87 25.52 -17.92
N THR A 280 16.46 26.36 -18.77
CA THR A 280 17.46 25.94 -19.76
C THR A 280 18.86 26.00 -19.15
N PRO A 281 19.69 24.94 -19.21
CA PRO A 281 21.07 24.96 -18.76
C PRO A 281 21.90 25.97 -19.59
N THR A 282 22.80 26.68 -18.92
CA THR A 282 23.66 27.67 -19.58
C THR A 282 24.63 27.04 -20.59
N SER A 283 25.00 25.77 -20.42
CA SER A 283 25.94 25.05 -21.31
C SER A 283 25.39 24.64 -22.68
N VAL A 284 24.05 24.75 -22.90
CA VAL A 284 23.40 24.32 -24.16
C VAL A 284 23.58 25.37 -25.28
N ILE A 285 24.02 26.60 -24.99
CA ILE A 285 24.10 27.70 -25.95
C ILE A 285 25.47 27.81 -26.68
N GLN A 286 26.48 27.02 -26.30
CA GLN A 286 27.79 27.05 -26.99
C GLN A 286 27.90 26.10 -28.20
N LYS A 287 26.81 25.53 -28.71
CA LYS A 287 26.77 24.69 -29.93
C LYS A 287 25.75 25.19 -30.95
N ASN A 288 25.90 26.43 -31.42
CA ASN A 288 25.39 26.88 -32.74
C ASN A 288 26.37 27.89 -33.33
#